data_be0e8eef52eb08bcc0c8a783626a9997
#
_entry.id   be0e8eef52eb08bcc0c8a783626a9997
#
_cell.length_a   1.000
_cell.length_b   1.000
_cell.length_c   1.000
_cell.angle_alpha   90.00
_cell.angle_beta   90.00
_cell.angle_gamma   90.00
#
_symmetry.space_group_name_H-M   'P 1'
#
loop_
_entity.id
_entity.type
_entity.pdbx_description
1 polymer ?
#
loop_
_entity_poly.entity_id
_entity_poly.type
_entity_poly.pdbx_seq_one_letter_code
_entity_poly.pdbx_strand_id
1 'polypeptide(L)'
;GVHMDNEKNLKDEFKKADIESINLCHHREIRTATINDLEAVAAVEAECFPAAEAATKEEFAERIKFYGDHFWLMFDGDKLIAFVDGFVTDEENLTDEMYAKAQLHNESGAWQMIFGVNTIPAYRKHGYAGELIKCAIEDARKQGRKGLVLTCKDHLVHYYAKFGFEYEGVSESEHGGVKWNQMRLKF
;
A
#
# COMPACT_ATOMS: atom_id res chain seq x y z
N GLY A 1 -1.55 -2.06 9.37
CA GLY A 1 -1.02 -0.70 9.29
C GLY A 1 -0.20 -0.48 8.04
N VAL A 2 -0.12 0.74 7.64
CA VAL A 2 0.63 1.14 6.46
C VAL A 2 1.98 1.73 6.88
N HIS A 3 3.04 1.26 6.26
CA HIS A 3 4.39 1.76 6.48
C HIS A 3 4.92 2.41 5.22
N MET A 4 5.61 3.53 5.40
CA MET A 4 6.50 4.09 4.40
C MET A 4 7.86 4.32 5.01
N ASP A 5 8.86 4.02 4.23
CA ASP A 5 10.23 4.10 4.69
C ASP A 5 10.81 5.49 4.68
N ASN A 6 10.07 6.46 4.18
CA ASN A 6 10.69 7.71 3.88
C ASN A 6 9.78 8.92 3.99
N GLU A 7 10.17 9.79 4.89
CA GLU A 7 9.57 11.10 5.11
C GLU A 7 10.35 12.23 4.47
N LYS A 8 11.21 11.92 3.53
CA LYS A 8 11.94 13.02 2.94
C LYS A 8 11.05 14.00 2.22
N ASN A 9 11.44 15.25 2.40
CA ASN A 9 10.88 16.42 1.78
C ASN A 9 10.41 16.11 0.36
N LEU A 10 9.10 16.21 0.14
CA LEU A 10 8.47 15.96 -1.15
C LEU A 10 9.14 16.73 -2.29
N LYS A 11 9.68 17.91 -2.02
CA LYS A 11 10.38 18.72 -3.02
C LYS A 11 11.67 18.08 -3.52
N ASP A 12 12.39 17.37 -2.64
CA ASP A 12 13.61 16.66 -3.03
C ASP A 12 13.28 15.37 -3.78
N GLU A 13 12.17 14.70 -3.43
CA GLU A 13 11.67 13.55 -4.16
C GLU A 13 11.25 13.93 -5.58
N PHE A 14 10.55 15.05 -5.77
CA PHE A 14 10.14 15.50 -7.10
C PHE A 14 11.32 15.88 -7.98
N LYS A 15 12.35 16.55 -7.46
CA LYS A 15 13.54 16.89 -8.23
C LYS A 15 14.35 15.70 -8.69
N LYS A 16 14.50 14.68 -7.84
CA LYS A 16 15.20 13.44 -8.20
C LYS A 16 14.38 12.61 -9.17
N ALA A 17 13.06 12.53 -8.97
CA ALA A 17 12.17 11.80 -9.85
C ALA A 17 12.20 12.35 -11.28
N ASP A 18 12.28 13.67 -11.46
CA ASP A 18 12.33 14.30 -12.78
C ASP A 18 13.60 13.92 -13.55
N ILE A 19 14.73 13.79 -12.89
CA ILE A 19 16.01 13.45 -13.53
C ILE A 19 16.13 11.95 -13.80
N GLU A 20 15.70 11.11 -12.84
CA GLU A 20 15.85 9.65 -12.95
C GLU A 20 14.71 9.01 -13.73
N SER A 21 13.52 9.60 -13.77
CA SER A 21 12.39 9.10 -14.54
C SER A 21 12.69 9.07 -16.05
N ILE A 22 13.58 9.94 -16.54
CA ILE A 22 14.04 9.93 -17.93
C ILE A 22 14.76 8.60 -18.25
N ASN A 23 15.51 8.06 -17.29
CA ASN A 23 16.27 6.83 -17.46
C ASN A 23 15.49 5.57 -17.10
N LEU A 24 14.49 5.66 -16.19
CA LEU A 24 13.75 4.51 -15.67
C LEU A 24 12.36 4.32 -16.30
N CYS A 25 11.78 5.37 -16.91
CA CYS A 25 10.39 5.32 -17.38
C CYS A 25 10.11 4.25 -18.45
N HIS A 26 11.13 3.85 -19.23
CA HIS A 26 10.99 2.80 -20.24
C HIS A 26 10.97 1.38 -19.67
N HIS A 27 11.34 1.21 -18.40
CA HIS A 27 11.49 -0.10 -17.76
C HIS A 27 10.46 -0.35 -16.64
N ARG A 28 9.71 0.69 -16.24
CA ARG A 28 8.71 0.54 -15.19
C ARG A 28 7.39 0.08 -15.76
N GLU A 29 6.84 -0.91 -15.09
CA GLU A 29 5.52 -1.43 -15.38
C GLU A 29 4.71 -1.44 -14.08
N ILE A 30 3.44 -1.04 -14.15
CA ILE A 30 2.48 -1.16 -13.06
C ILE A 30 1.39 -2.12 -13.49
N ARG A 31 1.15 -3.15 -12.70
CA ARG A 31 0.06 -4.10 -12.92
C ARG A 31 -0.42 -4.69 -11.61
N THR A 32 -1.53 -5.42 -11.65
CA THR A 32 -2.04 -6.14 -10.49
C THR A 32 -1.38 -7.52 -10.35
N ALA A 33 -1.50 -8.13 -9.16
CA ALA A 33 -0.79 -9.36 -8.83
C ALA A 33 -1.50 -10.62 -9.32
N THR A 34 -0.69 -11.62 -9.63
CA THR A 34 -1.12 -13.02 -9.79
C THR A 34 -0.35 -13.87 -8.78
N ILE A 35 -0.75 -15.14 -8.63
CA ILE A 35 -0.06 -16.06 -7.73
C ILE A 35 1.42 -16.26 -8.09
N ASN A 36 1.79 -16.02 -9.33
CA ASN A 36 3.18 -16.09 -9.77
C ASN A 36 4.06 -15.01 -9.15
N ASP A 37 3.46 -13.95 -8.58
CA ASP A 37 4.16 -12.86 -7.93
C ASP A 37 4.42 -13.10 -6.44
N LEU A 38 3.92 -14.20 -5.88
CA LEU A 38 3.95 -14.49 -4.45
C LEU A 38 5.36 -14.39 -3.84
N GLU A 39 6.34 -15.04 -4.46
CA GLU A 39 7.71 -15.03 -3.95
C GLU A 39 8.30 -13.62 -3.90
N ALA A 40 8.08 -12.86 -4.97
CA ALA A 40 8.59 -11.49 -5.08
C ALA A 40 7.92 -10.55 -4.07
N VAL A 41 6.60 -10.66 -3.91
CA VAL A 41 5.84 -9.86 -2.93
C VAL A 41 6.30 -10.15 -1.50
N ALA A 42 6.41 -11.43 -1.12
CA ALA A 42 6.87 -11.82 0.20
C ALA A 42 8.30 -11.34 0.49
N ALA A 43 9.19 -11.40 -0.51
CA ALA A 43 10.57 -10.94 -0.38
C ALA A 43 10.65 -9.42 -0.18
N VAL A 44 9.86 -8.64 -0.90
CA VAL A 44 9.80 -7.18 -0.74
C VAL A 44 9.29 -6.81 0.65
N GLU A 45 8.24 -7.46 1.12
CA GLU A 45 7.71 -7.20 2.46
C GLU A 45 8.76 -7.49 3.54
N ALA A 46 9.43 -8.63 3.46
CA ALA A 46 10.47 -9.01 4.41
C ALA A 46 11.67 -8.04 4.40
N GLU A 47 11.98 -7.46 3.27
CA GLU A 47 13.04 -6.45 3.14
C GLU A 47 12.62 -5.10 3.73
N CYS A 48 11.33 -4.76 3.63
CA CYS A 48 10.81 -3.45 4.04
C CYS A 48 10.46 -3.34 5.52
N PHE A 49 10.06 -4.44 6.17
CA PHE A 49 9.50 -4.39 7.53
C PHE A 49 10.15 -5.37 8.49
N PRO A 50 10.22 -5.00 9.80
CA PRO A 50 10.64 -5.96 10.83
C PRO A 50 9.65 -7.13 10.91
N ALA A 51 10.15 -8.28 11.37
CA ALA A 51 9.36 -9.52 11.44
C ALA A 51 8.04 -9.39 12.21
N ALA A 52 8.00 -8.52 13.24
CA ALA A 52 6.80 -8.27 14.04
C ALA A 52 5.68 -7.58 13.24
N GLU A 53 6.02 -6.92 12.13
CA GLU A 53 5.08 -6.14 11.33
C GLU A 53 4.85 -6.75 9.95
N ALA A 54 5.82 -7.50 9.43
CA ALA A 54 5.75 -8.08 8.08
C ALA A 54 4.69 -9.17 7.99
N ALA A 55 3.88 -9.14 6.93
CA ALA A 55 3.02 -10.26 6.59
C ALA A 55 3.86 -11.43 6.07
N THR A 56 3.41 -12.64 6.32
CA THR A 56 4.11 -13.85 5.90
C THR A 56 3.79 -14.22 4.45
N LYS A 57 4.60 -15.10 3.86
CA LYS A 57 4.34 -15.63 2.53
C LYS A 57 2.98 -16.35 2.46
N GLU A 58 2.63 -17.10 3.50
CA GLU A 58 1.35 -17.80 3.59
C GLU A 58 0.18 -16.83 3.61
N GLU A 59 0.32 -15.73 4.35
CA GLU A 59 -0.69 -14.66 4.36
C GLU A 59 -0.83 -14.01 2.99
N PHE A 60 0.26 -13.73 2.29
CA PHE A 60 0.22 -13.19 0.94
C PHE A 60 -0.39 -14.15 -0.08
N ALA A 61 -0.16 -15.46 0.07
CA ALA A 61 -0.80 -16.45 -0.80
C ALA A 61 -2.32 -16.36 -0.71
N GLU A 62 -2.86 -16.27 0.50
CA GLU A 62 -4.30 -16.09 0.71
C GLU A 62 -4.79 -14.73 0.20
N ARG A 63 -4.05 -13.67 0.44
CA ARG A 63 -4.41 -12.34 -0.05
C ARG A 63 -4.51 -12.27 -1.56
N ILE A 64 -3.50 -12.78 -2.26
CA ILE A 64 -3.48 -12.79 -3.73
C ILE A 64 -4.62 -13.65 -4.28
N LYS A 65 -4.92 -14.78 -3.64
CA LYS A 65 -6.03 -15.65 -4.02
C LYS A 65 -7.38 -14.92 -3.97
N PHE A 66 -7.63 -14.16 -2.90
CA PHE A 66 -8.91 -13.51 -2.68
C PHE A 66 -9.02 -12.12 -3.31
N TYR A 67 -7.91 -11.36 -3.37
CA TYR A 67 -7.94 -9.99 -3.87
C TYR A 67 -6.67 -9.55 -4.61
N GLY A 68 -6.10 -10.45 -5.42
CA GLY A 68 -4.93 -10.12 -6.24
C GLY A 68 -5.11 -8.88 -7.12
N ASP A 69 -6.34 -8.59 -7.54
CA ASP A 69 -6.67 -7.39 -8.31
C ASP A 69 -6.58 -6.08 -7.50
N HIS A 70 -6.40 -6.18 -6.19
CA HIS A 70 -6.20 -5.06 -5.28
C HIS A 70 -4.77 -5.04 -4.72
N PHE A 71 -3.83 -5.59 -5.48
CA PHE A 71 -2.40 -5.46 -5.33
C PHE A 71 -1.87 -4.69 -6.52
N TRP A 72 -1.33 -3.52 -6.29
CA TRP A 72 -0.70 -2.69 -7.32
C TRP A 72 0.80 -2.86 -7.23
N LEU A 73 1.38 -3.49 -8.24
CA LEU A 73 2.80 -3.86 -8.29
C LEU A 73 3.53 -2.95 -9.28
N MET A 74 4.72 -2.51 -8.90
CA MET A 74 5.61 -1.78 -9.79
C MET A 74 6.88 -2.57 -10.05
N PHE A 75 7.18 -2.79 -11.32
CA PHE A 75 8.38 -3.50 -11.76
C PHE A 75 9.34 -2.57 -12.48
N ASP A 76 10.63 -2.77 -12.22
CA ASP A 76 11.73 -2.25 -13.05
C ASP A 76 12.30 -3.43 -13.80
N GLY A 77 11.94 -3.57 -15.09
CA GLY A 77 12.18 -4.80 -15.84
C GLY A 77 11.47 -5.98 -15.15
N ASP A 78 12.22 -6.99 -14.76
CA ASP A 78 11.69 -8.18 -14.08
C ASP A 78 11.68 -8.04 -12.56
N LYS A 79 12.20 -6.94 -12.03
CA LYS A 79 12.35 -6.75 -10.58
C LYS A 79 11.16 -6.04 -9.98
N LEU A 80 10.50 -6.67 -9.01
CA LEU A 80 9.49 -5.99 -8.21
C LEU A 80 10.18 -5.01 -7.27
N ILE A 81 9.83 -3.72 -7.37
CA ILE A 81 10.47 -2.65 -6.61
C ILE A 81 9.55 -2.00 -5.57
N ALA A 82 8.25 -2.08 -5.77
CA ALA A 82 7.27 -1.47 -4.88
C ALA A 82 5.91 -2.15 -5.05
N PHE A 83 5.11 -2.16 -3.99
CA PHE A 83 3.72 -2.57 -4.11
C PHE A 83 2.84 -1.93 -3.04
N VAL A 84 1.56 -1.82 -3.36
CA VAL A 84 0.50 -1.42 -2.44
C VAL A 84 -0.57 -2.50 -2.47
N ASP A 85 -1.07 -2.91 -1.32
CA ASP A 85 -2.13 -3.91 -1.26
C ASP A 85 -3.19 -3.59 -0.21
N GLY A 86 -4.36 -4.13 -0.43
CA GLY A 86 -5.45 -4.07 0.52
C GLY A 86 -6.73 -4.61 -0.06
N PHE A 87 -7.64 -5.07 0.81
CA PHE A 87 -8.89 -5.65 0.34
C PHE A 87 -10.06 -4.64 0.35
N VAL A 88 -11.20 -5.07 -0.11
CA VAL A 88 -12.43 -4.27 -0.14
C VAL A 88 -13.44 -4.84 0.87
N THR A 89 -14.18 -3.96 1.53
CA THR A 89 -15.14 -4.33 2.57
C THR A 89 -16.23 -3.27 2.71
N ASP A 90 -17.36 -3.65 3.30
CA ASP A 90 -18.39 -2.71 3.73
C ASP A 90 -18.12 -2.13 5.12
N GLU A 91 -17.16 -2.71 5.86
CA GLU A 91 -16.77 -2.18 7.16
C GLU A 91 -16.10 -0.82 7.02
N GLU A 92 -16.49 0.11 7.88
CA GLU A 92 -15.98 1.48 7.83
C GLU A 92 -14.57 1.63 8.38
N ASN A 93 -14.20 0.80 9.35
CA ASN A 93 -12.92 0.91 10.03
C ASN A 93 -12.00 -0.26 9.72
N LEU A 94 -10.71 0.02 9.56
CA LEU A 94 -9.70 -0.99 9.34
C LEU A 94 -9.39 -1.67 10.68
N THR A 95 -9.48 -3.00 10.73
CA THR A 95 -9.25 -3.80 11.92
C THR A 95 -8.12 -4.79 11.73
N ASP A 96 -7.51 -5.25 12.83
CA ASP A 96 -6.43 -6.23 12.79
C ASP A 96 -6.87 -7.56 12.18
N GLU A 97 -8.12 -7.96 12.38
CA GLU A 97 -8.69 -9.19 11.80
C GLU A 97 -8.55 -9.21 10.28
N MET A 98 -8.66 -8.08 9.62
CA MET A 98 -8.60 -7.97 8.16
C MET A 98 -7.25 -8.40 7.60
N TYR A 99 -6.15 -8.17 8.34
CA TYR A 99 -4.81 -8.59 7.92
C TYR A 99 -4.67 -10.11 7.88
N ALA A 100 -5.32 -10.80 8.80
CA ALA A 100 -5.19 -12.25 8.98
C ALA A 100 -6.22 -13.05 8.17
N LYS A 101 -7.32 -12.44 7.75
CA LYS A 101 -8.46 -13.14 7.14
C LYS A 101 -8.81 -12.57 5.77
N ALA A 102 -8.04 -12.93 4.76
CA ALA A 102 -8.23 -12.50 3.38
C ALA A 102 -9.63 -12.86 2.83
N GLN A 103 -10.24 -13.93 3.35
CA GLN A 103 -11.58 -14.36 2.96
C GLN A 103 -12.68 -13.37 3.35
N LEU A 104 -12.38 -12.38 4.19
CA LEU A 104 -13.32 -11.29 4.51
C LEU A 104 -13.46 -10.28 3.37
N HIS A 105 -12.61 -10.38 2.35
CA HIS A 105 -12.72 -9.53 1.17
C HIS A 105 -14.10 -9.63 0.54
N ASN A 106 -14.71 -8.48 0.26
CA ASN A 106 -15.98 -8.38 -0.43
C ASN A 106 -15.80 -7.45 -1.64
N GLU A 107 -15.76 -8.04 -2.85
CA GLU A 107 -15.54 -7.29 -4.08
C GLU A 107 -16.59 -6.21 -4.32
N SER A 108 -17.79 -6.36 -3.76
CA SER A 108 -18.86 -5.38 -3.84
C SER A 108 -18.85 -4.34 -2.71
N GLY A 109 -17.82 -4.37 -1.86
CA GLY A 109 -17.74 -3.50 -0.69
C GLY A 109 -17.55 -2.02 -1.00
N ALA A 110 -17.87 -1.19 -0.04
CA ALA A 110 -17.86 0.26 -0.17
C ALA A 110 -16.46 0.87 -0.02
N TRP A 111 -15.56 0.23 0.71
CA TRP A 111 -14.29 0.81 1.10
C TRP A 111 -13.10 -0.03 0.65
N GLN A 112 -12.15 0.62 -0.03
CA GLN A 112 -10.84 0.03 -0.30
C GLN A 112 -9.95 0.24 0.93
N MET A 113 -9.61 -0.85 1.62
CA MET A 113 -8.62 -0.81 2.68
C MET A 113 -7.22 -0.86 2.07
N ILE A 114 -6.26 -0.20 2.70
CA ILE A 114 -4.85 -0.27 2.34
C ILE A 114 -4.09 -0.88 3.52
N PHE A 115 -3.45 -2.02 3.31
CA PHE A 115 -2.74 -2.78 4.33
C PHE A 115 -1.23 -2.52 4.33
N GLY A 116 -0.65 -2.38 3.15
CA GLY A 116 0.78 -2.19 3.00
C GLY A 116 1.13 -1.21 1.88
N VAL A 117 2.16 -0.43 2.11
CA VAL A 117 2.77 0.47 1.13
C VAL A 117 4.28 0.25 1.20
N ASN A 118 4.85 -0.37 0.20
CA ASN A 118 6.21 -0.89 0.23
C ASN A 118 7.04 -0.38 -0.94
N THR A 119 8.28 0.03 -0.65
CA THR A 119 9.30 0.30 -1.67
C THR A 119 10.61 -0.27 -1.16
N ILE A 120 11.31 -1.08 -1.96
CA ILE A 120 12.61 -1.62 -1.55
C ILE A 120 13.62 -0.47 -1.36
N PRO A 121 14.57 -0.61 -0.42
CA PRO A 121 15.46 0.49 -0.05
C PRO A 121 16.16 1.19 -1.21
N ALA A 122 16.65 0.44 -2.19
CA ALA A 122 17.39 0.99 -3.33
C ALA A 122 16.55 1.91 -4.23
N TYR A 123 15.22 1.79 -4.16
CA TYR A 123 14.30 2.56 -5.03
C TYR A 123 13.48 3.60 -4.26
N ARG A 124 13.79 3.83 -2.99
CA ARG A 124 13.13 4.87 -2.18
C ARG A 124 13.51 6.27 -2.65
N LYS A 125 12.69 7.26 -2.29
CA LYS A 125 12.89 8.70 -2.56
C LYS A 125 12.67 9.10 -4.01
N HIS A 126 11.93 8.31 -4.76
CA HIS A 126 11.61 8.60 -6.17
C HIS A 126 10.10 8.79 -6.40
N GLY A 127 9.28 8.72 -5.36
CA GLY A 127 7.83 8.90 -5.47
C GLY A 127 7.09 7.68 -6.00
N TYR A 128 7.71 6.50 -6.04
CA TYR A 128 7.07 5.29 -6.61
C TYR A 128 5.88 4.80 -5.79
N ALA A 129 6.00 4.79 -4.47
CA ALA A 129 4.88 4.46 -3.60
C ALA A 129 3.70 5.42 -3.82
N GLY A 130 3.97 6.71 -3.98
CA GLY A 130 2.95 7.71 -4.29
C GLY A 130 2.24 7.45 -5.60
N GLU A 131 2.96 7.01 -6.64
CA GLU A 131 2.35 6.62 -7.91
C GLU A 131 1.38 5.45 -7.72
N LEU A 132 1.77 4.44 -6.93
CA LEU A 132 0.92 3.29 -6.65
C LEU A 132 -0.30 3.66 -5.80
N ILE A 133 -0.13 4.54 -4.83
CA ILE A 133 -1.26 5.05 -4.04
C ILE A 133 -2.27 5.76 -4.96
N LYS A 134 -1.81 6.55 -5.90
CA LYS A 134 -2.67 7.22 -6.87
C LYS A 134 -3.38 6.21 -7.77
N CYS A 135 -2.72 5.11 -8.17
CA CYS A 135 -3.37 4.03 -8.91
C CYS A 135 -4.49 3.39 -8.09
N ALA A 136 -4.25 3.11 -6.81
CA ALA A 136 -5.25 2.53 -5.94
C ALA A 136 -6.46 3.47 -5.77
N ILE A 137 -6.21 4.76 -5.59
CA ILE A 137 -7.27 5.78 -5.49
C ILE A 137 -8.10 5.83 -6.77
N GLU A 138 -7.44 5.88 -7.91
CA GLU A 138 -8.13 5.96 -9.21
C GLU A 138 -8.96 4.72 -9.50
N ASP A 139 -8.42 3.53 -9.21
CA ASP A 139 -9.15 2.27 -9.41
C ASP A 139 -10.37 2.19 -8.48
N ALA A 140 -10.22 2.58 -7.21
CA ALA A 140 -11.35 2.62 -6.27
C ALA A 140 -12.44 3.59 -6.73
N ARG A 141 -12.05 4.74 -7.26
CA ARG A 141 -12.97 5.72 -7.81
C ARG A 141 -13.75 5.16 -9.01
N LYS A 142 -13.05 4.54 -9.96
CA LYS A 142 -13.65 3.91 -11.14
C LYS A 142 -14.58 2.77 -10.77
N GLN A 143 -14.28 2.05 -9.69
CA GLN A 143 -15.11 0.94 -9.19
C GLN A 143 -16.35 1.42 -8.44
N GLY A 144 -16.51 2.74 -8.22
CA GLY A 144 -17.66 3.30 -7.53
C GLY A 144 -17.64 3.14 -6.03
N ARG A 145 -16.49 2.95 -5.43
CA ARG A 145 -16.35 2.84 -3.98
C ARG A 145 -16.55 4.19 -3.30
N LYS A 146 -16.82 4.18 -2.00
CA LYS A 146 -16.98 5.43 -1.22
C LYS A 146 -15.65 6.10 -0.91
N GLY A 147 -14.55 5.35 -0.93
CA GLY A 147 -13.22 5.87 -0.67
C GLY A 147 -12.26 4.79 -0.20
N LEU A 148 -11.17 5.24 0.44
CA LEU A 148 -10.10 4.37 0.93
C LEU A 148 -9.84 4.65 2.41
N VAL A 149 -9.40 3.61 3.12
CA VAL A 149 -9.07 3.68 4.55
C VAL A 149 -7.71 3.03 4.76
N LEU A 150 -6.86 3.67 5.57
CA LEU A 150 -5.58 3.11 5.99
C LEU A 150 -5.31 3.42 7.45
N THR A 151 -4.33 2.72 8.03
CA THR A 151 -3.75 3.10 9.31
C THR A 151 -2.25 3.29 9.13
N CYS A 152 -1.70 4.28 9.81
CA CYS A 152 -0.28 4.61 9.69
C CYS A 152 0.33 5.08 11.01
N LYS A 153 1.66 5.06 11.08
CA LYS A 153 2.41 5.61 12.21
C LYS A 153 2.30 7.14 12.22
N ASP A 154 2.53 7.75 13.40
CA ASP A 154 2.37 9.19 13.60
C ASP A 154 3.09 10.04 12.54
N HIS A 155 4.31 9.68 12.22
CA HIS A 155 5.17 10.44 11.32
C HIS A 155 4.69 10.41 9.85
N LEU A 156 3.74 9.53 9.50
CA LEU A 156 3.22 9.40 8.15
C LEU A 156 1.86 10.08 7.94
N VAL A 157 1.24 10.59 8.99
CA VAL A 157 -0.07 11.25 8.89
C VAL A 157 -0.02 12.40 7.88
N HIS A 158 0.99 13.26 7.98
CA HIS A 158 1.17 14.38 7.06
C HIS A 158 1.41 13.94 5.62
N TYR A 159 2.15 12.87 5.42
CA TYR A 159 2.40 12.30 4.11
C TYR A 159 1.11 11.87 3.40
N TYR A 160 0.27 11.08 4.10
CA TYR A 160 -0.99 10.63 3.51
C TYR A 160 -2.02 11.74 3.34
N ALA A 161 -1.97 12.76 4.17
CA ALA A 161 -2.83 13.93 4.02
C ALA A 161 -2.65 14.61 2.65
N LYS A 162 -1.46 14.55 2.07
CA LYS A 162 -1.17 15.13 0.75
C LYS A 162 -1.90 14.42 -0.39
N PHE A 163 -2.31 13.17 -0.20
CA PHE A 163 -3.13 12.44 -1.18
C PHE A 163 -4.63 12.66 -0.99
N GLY A 164 -5.03 13.40 0.03
CA GLY A 164 -6.42 13.67 0.34
C GLY A 164 -6.99 12.86 1.50
N PHE A 165 -6.17 12.06 2.18
CA PHE A 165 -6.60 11.34 3.37
C PHE A 165 -6.74 12.30 4.54
N GLU A 166 -7.83 12.16 5.30
CA GLU A 166 -8.08 12.92 6.52
C GLU A 166 -7.85 12.05 7.75
N TYR A 167 -7.23 12.63 8.77
CA TYR A 167 -6.97 11.97 10.05
C TYR A 167 -8.27 11.76 10.83
N GLU A 168 -8.50 10.54 11.29
CA GLU A 168 -9.70 10.15 12.04
C GLU A 168 -9.43 9.75 13.50
N GLY A 169 -8.22 9.92 13.98
CA GLY A 169 -7.86 9.57 15.36
C GLY A 169 -7.05 8.29 15.46
N VAL A 170 -6.69 7.96 16.70
CA VAL A 170 -5.92 6.76 17.00
C VAL A 170 -6.79 5.52 16.78
N SER A 171 -6.27 4.57 15.99
CA SER A 171 -6.91 3.29 15.73
C SER A 171 -6.81 2.37 16.96
N GLU A 172 -7.74 1.45 17.09
CA GLU A 172 -7.68 0.37 18.10
C GLU A 172 -6.69 -0.75 17.70
N SER A 173 -6.07 -0.66 16.51
CA SER A 173 -5.10 -1.64 16.04
C SER A 173 -3.89 -1.74 16.98
N GLU A 174 -3.47 -3.00 17.24
CA GLU A 174 -2.28 -3.32 18.03
C GLU A 174 -1.21 -4.01 17.18
N HIS A 175 -1.36 -3.99 15.85
CA HIS A 175 -0.47 -4.66 14.92
C HIS A 175 1.00 -4.26 15.16
N GLY A 176 1.87 -5.25 15.34
CA GLY A 176 3.29 -5.02 15.59
C GLY A 176 3.60 -4.33 16.92
N GLY A 177 2.63 -4.18 17.82
CA GLY A 177 2.83 -3.54 19.12
C GLY A 177 3.02 -2.03 19.06
N VAL A 178 2.61 -1.37 18.00
CA VAL A 178 2.77 0.08 17.80
C VAL A 178 1.42 0.79 17.73
N LYS A 179 1.46 2.10 17.93
CA LYS A 179 0.29 2.98 17.80
C LYS A 179 0.02 3.25 16.32
N TRP A 180 -1.23 3.06 15.91
CA TRP A 180 -1.68 3.31 14.55
C TRP A 180 -2.73 4.42 14.52
N ASN A 181 -2.66 5.26 13.48
CA ASN A 181 -3.61 6.34 13.21
C ASN A 181 -4.46 5.98 12.00
N GLN A 182 -5.79 6.07 12.14
CA GLN A 182 -6.68 5.82 11.01
C GLN A 182 -6.82 7.07 10.17
N MET A 183 -6.78 6.91 8.87
CA MET A 183 -7.00 7.96 7.90
C MET A 183 -7.95 7.48 6.80
N ARG A 184 -8.77 8.40 6.29
CA ARG A 184 -9.79 8.10 5.28
C ARG A 184 -9.75 9.13 4.15
N LEU A 185 -9.85 8.65 2.92
CA LEU A 185 -10.11 9.48 1.76
C LEU A 185 -11.52 9.16 1.27
N LYS A 186 -12.40 10.16 1.24
CA LYS A 186 -13.77 10.03 0.73
C LYS A 186 -13.87 10.64 -0.66
N PHE A 187 -14.54 9.94 -1.51
CA PHE A 187 -14.88 10.45 -2.84
C PHE A 187 -16.10 11.37 -2.81
#